data_402d6b1129a90a20bca28d78da910c7b
#
_entry.id   402d6b1129a90a20bca28d78da910c7b
#
_cell.length_a   1.000
_cell.length_b   1.000
_cell.length_c   1.000
_cell.angle_alpha   90.00
_cell.angle_beta   90.00
_cell.angle_gamma   90.00
#
_symmetry.space_group_name_H-M   'P 1'
#
loop_
_entity.id
_entity.type
_entity.pdbx_description
1 polymer ?
#
loop_
_entity_poly.entity_id
_entity_poly.type
_entity_poly.pdbx_seq_one_letter_code
_entity_poly.pdbx_strand_id
1 'polypeptide(L)' 'MTKRVTIMIDDDLDKKVRLLQAKLITQESKSVSFSRVLNDVVRKGLPKK' A
#
# COMPACT_ATOMS: atom_id res chain seq x y z
N MET A 1 -9.02 -3.63 -14.04
CA MET A 1 -8.62 -2.33 -14.59
C MET A 1 -8.18 -1.39 -13.49
N THR A 2 -7.29 -0.49 -13.83
CA THR A 2 -6.73 0.44 -12.87
C THR A 2 -7.46 1.77 -12.91
N LYS A 3 -7.78 2.30 -11.77
CA LYS A 3 -8.47 3.57 -11.67
C LYS A 3 -7.60 4.55 -10.89
N ARG A 4 -7.52 5.77 -11.37
CA ARG A 4 -6.73 6.81 -10.74
C ARG A 4 -7.60 7.54 -9.72
N VAL A 5 -7.15 7.50 -8.47
CA VAL A 5 -7.90 8.13 -7.37
C VAL A 5 -6.94 8.96 -6.54
N THR A 6 -7.37 10.17 -6.20
CA THR A 6 -6.60 11.04 -5.33
C THR A 6 -7.23 11.03 -3.95
N ILE A 7 -6.43 10.72 -2.93
CA ILE A 7 -6.92 10.67 -1.56
C ILE A 7 -5.97 11.42 -0.63
N MET A 8 -6.51 11.81 0.52
CA MET A 8 -5.71 12.36 1.59
C MET A 8 -5.51 11.27 2.63
N ILE A 9 -4.29 11.17 3.15
CA ILE A 9 -3.96 10.11 4.08
C ILE A 9 -3.32 10.72 5.33
N ASP A 10 -3.70 10.20 6.50
CA ASP A 10 -3.14 10.69 7.76
C ASP A 10 -1.65 10.40 7.85
N ASP A 11 -0.92 11.29 8.53
CA ASP A 11 0.53 11.18 8.60
C ASP A 11 0.99 9.86 9.22
N ASP A 12 0.30 9.41 10.27
CA ASP A 12 0.68 8.16 10.93
C ASP A 12 0.43 6.96 10.03
N LEU A 13 -0.64 6.99 9.26
CA LEU A 13 -0.93 5.93 8.30
C LEU A 13 0.07 5.93 7.16
N ASP A 14 0.43 7.12 6.70
CA ASP A 14 1.42 7.26 5.65
C ASP A 14 2.75 6.61 6.06
N LYS A 15 3.18 6.88 7.28
CA LYS A 15 4.42 6.30 7.79
C LYS A 15 4.35 4.77 7.84
N LYS A 16 3.23 4.24 8.30
CA LYS A 16 3.05 2.79 8.41
C LYS A 16 3.07 2.12 7.04
N VAL A 17 2.41 2.73 6.08
CA VAL A 17 2.37 2.17 4.72
C VAL A 17 3.76 2.22 4.09
N ARG A 18 4.51 3.29 4.32
CA ARG A 18 5.86 3.40 3.78
C ARG A 18 6.81 2.39 4.41
N LEU A 19 6.64 2.11 5.69
CA LEU A 19 7.43 1.07 6.35
C LEU A 19 7.13 -0.30 5.74
N LEU A 20 5.86 -0.55 5.47
CA LEU A 20 5.46 -1.81 4.84
C LEU A 20 6.03 -1.91 3.42
N GLN A 21 6.02 -0.81 2.69
CA GLN A 21 6.62 -0.77 1.36
C GLN A 21 8.09 -1.14 1.41
N ALA A 22 8.82 -0.57 2.37
CA ALA A 22 10.24 -0.84 2.52
C ALA A 22 10.50 -2.32 2.83
N LYS A 23 9.66 -2.91 3.67
CA LYS A 23 9.77 -4.34 3.98
C LYS A 23 9.57 -5.19 2.74
N LEU A 24 8.57 -4.87 1.94
CA LEU A 24 8.29 -5.64 0.74
C LEU A 24 9.42 -5.54 -0.28
N ILE A 25 9.99 -4.36 -0.43
CA ILE A 25 11.12 -4.17 -1.32
C ILE A 25 12.29 -5.07 -0.88
N THR A 26 12.55 -5.11 0.41
CA THR A 26 13.63 -5.93 0.96
C THR A 26 13.36 -7.42 0.75
N GLN A 27 12.15 -7.87 1.03
CA GLN A 27 11.80 -9.27 0.96
C GLN A 27 11.75 -9.80 -0.47
N GLU A 28 11.23 -9.00 -1.38
CA GLU A 28 11.03 -9.44 -2.75
C GLU A 28 12.19 -9.10 -3.67
N SER A 29 13.13 -8.30 -3.16
CA SER A 29 14.31 -7.90 -3.93
C SER A 29 13.96 -7.19 -5.22
N LYS A 30 12.85 -6.48 -5.25
CA LYS A 30 12.45 -5.71 -6.40
C LYS A 30 11.59 -4.53 -5.97
N SER A 31 11.48 -3.56 -6.86
CA SER A 31 10.73 -2.34 -6.58
C SER A 31 9.26 -2.63 -6.37
N VAL A 32 8.71 -2.04 -5.34
CA VAL A 32 7.27 -2.13 -5.05
C VAL A 32 6.76 -0.70 -4.93
N SER A 33 5.76 -0.36 -5.72
CA SER A 33 5.23 1.00 -5.71
C SER A 33 4.37 1.22 -4.47
N PHE A 34 4.28 2.49 -4.07
CA PHE A 34 3.44 2.87 -2.94
C PHE A 34 1.97 2.50 -3.22
N SER A 35 1.53 2.73 -4.45
CA SER A 35 0.16 2.40 -4.84
C SER A 35 -0.13 0.91 -4.70
N ARG A 36 0.84 0.07 -5.05
CA ARG A 36 0.67 -1.37 -4.94
C ARG A 36 0.49 -1.78 -3.49
N VAL A 37 1.31 -1.23 -2.61
CA VAL A 37 1.22 -1.52 -1.18
C VAL A 37 -0.13 -1.07 -0.64
N LEU A 38 -0.54 0.13 -1.02
CA LEU A 38 -1.81 0.68 -0.58
C LEU A 38 -2.98 -0.19 -1.04
N ASN A 39 -2.95 -0.64 -2.28
CA ASN A 39 -3.99 -1.53 -2.80
C ASN A 39 -4.05 -2.85 -2.03
N ASP A 40 -2.90 -3.40 -1.69
CA ASP A 40 -2.86 -4.63 -0.90
C ASP A 40 -3.48 -4.43 0.48
N VAL A 41 -3.16 -3.32 1.13
CA VAL A 41 -3.70 -3.02 2.46
C VAL A 41 -5.21 -2.86 2.39
N VAL A 42 -5.70 -2.13 1.40
CA VAL A 42 -7.13 -1.93 1.23
C VAL A 42 -7.83 -3.25 0.95
N ARG A 43 -7.24 -4.08 0.10
CA ARG A 43 -7.84 -5.37 -0.25
C ARG A 43 -7.97 -6.26 0.99
N LYS A 44 -6.95 -6.27 1.83
CA LYS A 44 -6.98 -7.08 3.05
C LYS A 44 -7.94 -6.52 4.09
N GLY A 45 -8.16 -5.21 4.06
CA GLY A 45 -9.05 -4.57 5.02
C GLY A 45 -10.52 -4.64 4.66
N LEU A 46 -10.84 -5.02 3.42
CA LEU A 46 -12.23 -5.09 2.99
C LEU A 46 -12.85 -6.44 3.37
N PRO A 47 -14.14 -6.45 3.73
CA PRO A 47 -14.81 -7.70 4.05
C PRO A 47 -14.92 -8.59 2.82
N LYS A 48 -14.78 -9.87 3.02
CA LYS A 48 -14.95 -10.84 1.96
C LYS A 48 -16.40 -11.16 1.76
N LYS A 49 -16.76 -11.37 0.54
CA LYS A 49 -18.14 -11.75 0.21
C LYS A 49 -18.17 -13.16 -0.26
#